data_e8de7eac8271103c53087671e660a2ad
#
_entry.id   e8de7eac8271103c53087671e660a2ad
#
_cell.length_a   1.000
_cell.length_b   1.000
_cell.length_c   1.000
_cell.angle_alpha   90.00
_cell.angle_beta   90.00
_cell.angle_gamma   90.00
#
_symmetry.space_group_name_H-M   'P 1'
#
loop_
_entity.id
_entity.type
_entity.pdbx_description
1 polymer ?
#
loop_
_entity_poly.entity_id
_entity_poly.type
_entity_poly.pdbx_seq_one_letter_code
_entity_poly.pdbx_strand_id
1 'polypeptide(L)'
;MSFPEIVTRERWRAAREELRRKEEAVERARAALGAERQRLPMVEVDTEYVLEGGDGKATLLDLFGDRTQLVVHHFMFAPEQEAGCPCCAAFLDQLGHLAHLRARDTAFAAVSLAPFTRLLPFKARMGWTVPWYSSCHSDFNRDFEATVDRDGALAERPGLSCFLRDGDRIFHTYSVYDDALDGIGALSGLLDLTALGRHPHRGDRLRLHDEYDH
;
A
#
# COMPACT_ATOMS: atom_id res chain seq x y z
N MET A 1 -24.83 15.63 -13.85
CA MET A 1 -24.03 16.07 -12.68
C MET A 1 -24.61 17.37 -12.19
N SER A 2 -24.91 17.52 -10.89
CA SER A 2 -25.24 18.83 -10.33
C SER A 2 -23.97 19.42 -9.74
N PHE A 3 -23.59 20.62 -10.17
CA PHE A 3 -22.50 21.37 -9.55
C PHE A 3 -22.91 21.87 -8.17
N PRO A 4 -21.95 22.08 -7.23
CA PRO A 4 -22.23 22.76 -5.98
C PRO A 4 -22.86 24.14 -6.17
N GLU A 5 -23.60 24.61 -5.18
CA GLU A 5 -24.23 25.92 -5.19
C GLU A 5 -23.19 27.06 -5.32
N ILE A 6 -23.47 28.05 -6.17
CA ILE A 6 -22.64 29.26 -6.29
C ILE A 6 -23.15 30.28 -5.26
N VAL A 7 -22.25 30.67 -4.35
CA VAL A 7 -22.58 31.58 -3.25
C VAL A 7 -21.59 32.74 -3.15
N THR A 8 -21.88 33.73 -2.29
CA THR A 8 -20.93 34.80 -1.96
C THR A 8 -19.71 34.26 -1.20
N ARG A 9 -18.58 34.98 -1.27
CA ARG A 9 -17.37 34.64 -0.52
C ARG A 9 -17.60 34.54 0.98
N GLU A 10 -18.46 35.37 1.56
CA GLU A 10 -18.80 35.35 2.98
C GLU A 10 -19.56 34.08 3.36
N ARG A 11 -20.55 33.70 2.56
CA ARG A 11 -21.33 32.48 2.79
C ARG A 11 -20.43 31.24 2.62
N TRP A 12 -19.54 31.24 1.63
CA TRP A 12 -18.54 30.18 1.45
C TRP A 12 -17.61 30.05 2.66
N ARG A 13 -17.09 31.19 3.20
CA ARG A 13 -16.22 31.17 4.38
C ARG A 13 -16.94 30.61 5.61
N ALA A 14 -18.18 30.95 5.83
CA ALA A 14 -18.99 30.41 6.94
C ALA A 14 -19.17 28.90 6.82
N ALA A 15 -19.53 28.40 5.63
CA ALA A 15 -19.65 26.98 5.37
C ALA A 15 -18.30 26.22 5.50
N ARG A 16 -17.21 26.82 5.02
CA ARG A 16 -15.85 26.26 5.15
C ARG A 16 -15.40 26.16 6.61
N GLU A 17 -15.75 27.15 7.43
CA GLU A 17 -15.42 27.13 8.87
C GLU A 17 -16.19 26.02 9.62
N GLU A 18 -17.45 25.78 9.24
CA GLU A 18 -18.20 24.65 9.80
C GLU A 18 -17.58 23.30 9.41
N LEU A 19 -17.19 23.17 8.13
CA LEU A 19 -16.52 21.96 7.65
C LEU A 19 -15.17 21.73 8.38
N ARG A 20 -14.38 22.79 8.62
CA ARG A 20 -13.11 22.72 9.32
C ARG A 20 -13.23 22.07 10.70
N ARG A 21 -14.29 22.35 11.44
CA ARG A 21 -14.54 21.72 12.75
C ARG A 21 -14.74 20.21 12.64
N LYS A 22 -15.37 19.74 11.57
CA LYS A 22 -15.55 18.30 11.31
C LYS A 22 -14.22 17.66 10.93
N GLU A 23 -13.42 18.33 10.08
CA GLU A 23 -12.07 17.88 9.70
C GLU A 23 -11.18 17.73 10.93
N GLU A 24 -11.17 18.70 11.85
CA GLU A 24 -10.42 18.61 13.12
C GLU A 24 -10.86 17.42 14.00
N ALA A 25 -12.14 17.07 14.01
CA ALA A 25 -12.62 15.90 14.73
C ALA A 25 -12.10 14.60 14.10
N VAL A 26 -12.07 14.53 12.77
CA VAL A 26 -11.49 13.38 12.03
C VAL A 26 -9.99 13.24 12.32
N GLU A 27 -9.23 14.35 12.30
CA GLU A 27 -7.81 14.33 12.60
C GLU A 27 -7.52 13.86 14.04
N ARG A 28 -8.32 14.29 15.02
CA ARG A 28 -8.21 13.77 16.41
C ARG A 28 -8.50 12.27 16.48
N ALA A 29 -9.52 11.79 15.77
CA ALA A 29 -9.83 10.37 15.71
C ALA A 29 -8.72 9.55 15.04
N ARG A 30 -8.12 10.06 13.94
CA ARG A 30 -6.96 9.44 13.28
C ARG A 30 -5.75 9.36 14.21
N ALA A 31 -5.45 10.43 14.95
CA ALA A 31 -4.36 10.43 15.91
C ALA A 31 -4.58 9.41 17.04
N ALA A 32 -5.80 9.32 17.57
CA ALA A 32 -6.17 8.32 18.58
C ALA A 32 -6.00 6.89 18.05
N LEU A 33 -6.51 6.61 16.85
CA LEU A 33 -6.35 5.30 16.19
C LEU A 33 -4.87 4.96 15.95
N GLY A 34 -4.04 5.94 15.57
CA GLY A 34 -2.60 5.76 15.44
C GLY A 34 -1.95 5.33 16.75
N ALA A 35 -2.32 5.98 17.85
CA ALA A 35 -1.83 5.63 19.18
C ALA A 35 -2.33 4.24 19.66
N GLU A 36 -3.52 3.80 19.26
CA GLU A 36 -4.00 2.45 19.51
C GLU A 36 -3.21 1.41 18.72
N ARG A 37 -2.94 1.65 17.42
CA ARG A 37 -2.11 0.75 16.60
C ARG A 37 -0.72 0.54 17.19
N GLN A 38 -0.09 1.59 17.75
CA GLN A 38 1.22 1.49 18.42
C GLN A 38 1.21 0.63 19.69
N ARG A 39 0.03 0.31 20.24
CA ARG A 39 -0.15 -0.51 21.42
C ARG A 39 -0.69 -1.91 21.11
N LEU A 40 -0.94 -2.22 19.85
CA LEU A 40 -1.32 -3.57 19.48
C LEU A 40 -0.23 -4.57 19.90
N PRO A 41 -0.62 -5.72 20.45
CA PRO A 41 0.35 -6.79 20.66
C PRO A 41 0.93 -7.24 19.33
N MET A 42 2.20 -7.61 19.32
CA MET A 42 2.89 -8.13 18.16
C MET A 42 3.10 -9.63 18.26
N VAL A 43 3.23 -10.29 17.11
CA VAL A 43 3.46 -11.73 17.00
C VAL A 43 4.87 -11.97 16.49
N GLU A 44 5.65 -12.80 17.17
CA GLU A 44 6.97 -13.22 16.69
C GLU A 44 6.82 -14.07 15.43
N VAL A 45 7.65 -13.79 14.43
CA VAL A 45 7.70 -14.50 13.16
C VAL A 45 8.81 -15.55 13.25
N ASP A 46 8.43 -16.80 13.56
CA ASP A 46 9.37 -17.92 13.74
C ASP A 46 9.78 -18.60 12.43
N THR A 47 9.03 -18.34 11.35
CA THR A 47 9.29 -18.93 10.03
C THR A 47 10.30 -18.11 9.27
N GLU A 48 11.35 -18.78 8.76
CA GLU A 48 12.30 -18.18 7.83
C GLU A 48 11.69 -18.14 6.41
N TYR A 49 11.26 -16.97 5.98
CA TYR A 49 10.78 -16.76 4.61
C TYR A 49 11.93 -16.40 3.69
N VAL A 50 12.11 -17.18 2.63
CA VAL A 50 13.07 -16.92 1.57
C VAL A 50 12.32 -16.40 0.35
N LEU A 51 12.69 -15.21 -0.11
CA LEU A 51 12.15 -14.51 -1.25
C LEU A 51 13.23 -14.36 -2.32
N GLU A 52 12.86 -14.07 -3.57
CA GLU A 52 13.79 -13.83 -4.66
C GLU A 52 13.74 -12.36 -5.08
N GLY A 53 14.88 -11.69 -5.09
CA GLY A 53 15.04 -10.29 -5.48
C GLY A 53 16.16 -10.09 -6.50
N GLY A 54 16.52 -8.80 -6.75
CA GLY A 54 17.52 -8.43 -7.74
C GLY A 54 18.93 -9.00 -7.47
N ASP A 55 19.28 -9.18 -6.22
CA ASP A 55 20.58 -9.71 -5.79
C ASP A 55 20.51 -11.23 -5.47
N GLY A 56 19.42 -11.89 -5.84
CA GLY A 56 19.16 -13.30 -5.58
C GLY A 56 18.22 -13.53 -4.41
N LYS A 57 18.49 -14.59 -3.62
CA LYS A 57 17.66 -14.94 -2.47
C LYS A 57 17.87 -13.95 -1.33
N ALA A 58 16.77 -13.55 -0.70
CA ALA A 58 16.73 -12.70 0.47
C ALA A 58 15.77 -13.27 1.51
N THR A 59 16.11 -13.18 2.78
CA THR A 59 15.21 -13.50 3.88
C THR A 59 14.32 -12.29 4.23
N LEU A 60 13.25 -12.52 4.99
CA LEU A 60 12.44 -11.39 5.51
C LEU A 60 13.31 -10.41 6.33
N LEU A 61 14.34 -10.92 7.04
CA LEU A 61 15.27 -10.09 7.80
C LEU A 61 16.10 -9.17 6.87
N ASP A 62 16.53 -9.68 5.71
CA ASP A 62 17.31 -8.90 4.74
C ASP A 62 16.54 -7.71 4.18
N LEU A 63 15.18 -7.79 4.11
CA LEU A 63 14.34 -6.72 3.61
C LEU A 63 14.37 -5.46 4.50
N PHE A 64 14.72 -5.61 5.77
CA PHE A 64 14.91 -4.45 6.67
C PHE A 64 16.15 -3.63 6.31
N GLY A 65 17.16 -4.26 5.69
CA GLY A 65 18.48 -3.65 5.56
C GLY A 65 19.05 -3.28 6.93
N ASP A 66 19.38 -2.00 7.12
CA ASP A 66 19.87 -1.45 8.39
C ASP A 66 18.75 -0.81 9.25
N ARG A 67 17.46 -1.00 8.90
CA ARG A 67 16.31 -0.39 9.57
C ARG A 67 15.67 -1.32 10.59
N THR A 68 15.01 -0.73 11.62
CA THR A 68 14.28 -1.51 12.63
C THR A 68 12.84 -1.78 12.25
N GLN A 69 12.28 -1.03 11.31
CA GLN A 69 10.90 -1.19 10.83
C GLN A 69 10.87 -1.55 9.35
N LEU A 70 9.89 -2.36 8.96
CA LEU A 70 9.64 -2.74 7.57
C LEU A 70 8.15 -2.64 7.26
N VAL A 71 7.83 -2.03 6.13
CA VAL A 71 6.50 -2.09 5.52
C VAL A 71 6.62 -2.92 4.24
N VAL A 72 5.83 -3.97 4.14
CA VAL A 72 5.72 -4.81 2.94
C VAL A 72 4.38 -4.53 2.27
N HIS A 73 4.42 -4.15 0.99
CA HIS A 73 3.24 -4.08 0.13
C HIS A 73 3.05 -5.43 -0.57
N HIS A 74 1.96 -6.11 -0.25
CA HIS A 74 1.50 -7.29 -0.97
C HIS A 74 0.89 -6.84 -2.29
N PHE A 75 1.71 -6.86 -3.32
CA PHE A 75 1.33 -6.39 -4.65
C PHE A 75 0.78 -7.57 -5.47
N MET A 76 -0.49 -7.49 -5.86
CA MET A 76 -1.14 -8.54 -6.64
C MET A 76 -0.52 -8.66 -8.03
N PHE A 77 0.20 -9.74 -8.24
CA PHE A 77 0.76 -10.15 -9.51
C PHE A 77 0.96 -11.67 -9.48
N ALA A 78 -0.05 -12.40 -9.95
CA ALA A 78 -0.02 -13.85 -9.97
C ALA A 78 0.91 -14.39 -11.06
N PRO A 79 1.45 -15.63 -10.92
CA PRO A 79 2.39 -16.22 -11.89
C PRO A 79 1.88 -16.33 -13.32
N GLU A 80 0.58 -16.46 -13.51
CA GLU A 80 -0.10 -16.59 -14.82
C GLU A 80 -0.43 -15.25 -15.47
N GLN A 81 -0.36 -14.14 -14.72
CA GLN A 81 -0.69 -12.80 -15.23
C GLN A 81 0.47 -12.23 -16.05
N GLU A 82 0.15 -11.46 -17.10
CA GLU A 82 1.14 -10.75 -17.92
C GLU A 82 1.57 -9.41 -17.31
N ALA A 83 0.72 -8.81 -16.50
CA ALA A 83 0.96 -7.52 -15.83
C ALA A 83 0.43 -7.55 -14.40
N GLY A 84 1.00 -6.71 -13.55
CA GLY A 84 0.54 -6.53 -12.18
C GLY A 84 -0.79 -5.77 -12.11
N CYS A 85 -1.45 -5.86 -10.95
CA CYS A 85 -2.74 -5.22 -10.73
C CYS A 85 -2.66 -3.69 -10.83
N PRO A 86 -3.54 -3.03 -11.61
CA PRO A 86 -3.53 -1.57 -11.74
C PRO A 86 -3.77 -0.81 -10.41
N CYS A 87 -4.57 -1.34 -9.48
CA CYS A 87 -4.78 -0.68 -8.18
C CYS A 87 -3.53 -0.73 -7.31
N CYS A 88 -2.80 -1.86 -7.32
CA CYS A 88 -1.51 -1.96 -6.64
C CYS A 88 -0.45 -1.06 -7.30
N ALA A 89 -0.46 -0.95 -8.63
CA ALA A 89 0.40 -0.03 -9.37
C ALA A 89 0.11 1.43 -8.99
N ALA A 90 -1.15 1.84 -8.99
CA ALA A 90 -1.56 3.18 -8.56
C ALA A 90 -1.14 3.49 -7.10
N PHE A 91 -1.12 2.49 -6.23
CA PHE A 91 -0.59 2.65 -4.86
C PHE A 91 0.91 2.91 -4.86
N LEU A 92 1.71 2.12 -5.61
CA LEU A 92 3.16 2.31 -5.70
C LEU A 92 3.53 3.66 -6.34
N ASP A 93 2.79 4.10 -7.35
CA ASP A 93 2.99 5.40 -8.01
C ASP A 93 2.87 6.59 -7.03
N GLN A 94 2.13 6.42 -5.93
CA GLN A 94 1.86 7.46 -4.95
C GLN A 94 2.84 7.50 -3.77
N LEU A 95 3.73 6.51 -3.63
CA LEU A 95 4.63 6.40 -2.47
C LEU A 95 5.64 7.54 -2.37
N GLY A 96 5.96 8.20 -3.48
CA GLY A 96 7.00 9.22 -3.51
C GLY A 96 8.39 8.64 -3.18
N HIS A 97 9.25 9.47 -2.62
CA HIS A 97 10.65 9.09 -2.39
C HIS A 97 10.84 8.36 -1.06
N LEU A 98 11.31 7.11 -1.12
CA LEU A 98 11.49 6.24 0.07
C LEU A 98 12.48 6.77 1.12
N ALA A 99 13.30 7.77 0.79
CA ALA A 99 14.22 8.39 1.76
C ALA A 99 13.48 8.94 2.99
N HIS A 100 12.23 9.38 2.85
CA HIS A 100 11.43 9.87 3.96
C HIS A 100 11.06 8.78 4.98
N LEU A 101 10.80 7.56 4.50
CA LEU A 101 10.61 6.38 5.35
C LEU A 101 11.93 5.97 6.00
N ARG A 102 13.01 5.90 5.20
CA ARG A 102 14.35 5.54 5.67
C ARG A 102 14.86 6.48 6.75
N ALA A 103 14.62 7.79 6.62
CA ALA A 103 14.96 8.80 7.65
C ALA A 103 14.20 8.61 8.97
N ARG A 104 13.17 7.75 8.98
CA ARG A 104 12.39 7.34 10.15
C ARG A 104 12.58 5.87 10.47
N ASP A 105 13.76 5.35 10.13
CA ASP A 105 14.17 4.00 10.44
C ASP A 105 13.20 2.92 9.91
N THR A 106 12.61 3.18 8.74
CA THR A 106 11.61 2.32 8.12
C THR A 106 12.02 1.94 6.70
N ALA A 107 12.15 0.65 6.44
CA ALA A 107 12.30 0.06 5.11
C ALA A 107 10.93 -0.11 4.45
N PHE A 108 10.92 -0.19 3.13
CA PHE A 108 9.75 -0.52 2.33
C PHE A 108 10.14 -1.49 1.23
N ALA A 109 9.31 -2.52 1.02
CA ALA A 109 9.45 -3.46 -0.08
C ALA A 109 8.07 -3.83 -0.65
N ALA A 110 8.02 -4.17 -1.94
CA ALA A 110 6.88 -4.86 -2.53
C ALA A 110 7.19 -6.37 -2.60
N VAL A 111 6.16 -7.20 -2.42
CA VAL A 111 6.23 -8.66 -2.57
C VAL A 111 5.06 -9.12 -3.43
N SER A 112 5.32 -10.05 -4.36
CA SER A 112 4.32 -10.62 -5.28
C SER A 112 4.54 -12.12 -5.49
N LEU A 113 3.50 -12.84 -5.91
CA LEU A 113 3.57 -14.27 -6.25
C LEU A 113 4.24 -14.54 -7.59
N ALA A 114 4.25 -13.59 -8.54
CA ALA A 114 4.89 -13.79 -9.83
C ALA A 114 6.39 -14.07 -9.68
N PRO A 115 6.99 -14.95 -10.51
CA PRO A 115 8.43 -15.17 -10.53
C PRO A 115 9.21 -13.87 -10.75
N PHE A 116 10.37 -13.73 -10.14
CA PHE A 116 11.17 -12.50 -10.24
C PHE A 116 11.51 -12.11 -11.68
N THR A 117 11.65 -13.09 -12.56
CA THR A 117 11.86 -12.88 -14.00
C THR A 117 10.72 -12.12 -14.68
N ARG A 118 9.50 -12.11 -14.12
CA ARG A 118 8.37 -11.31 -14.58
C ARG A 118 8.29 -9.96 -13.86
N LEU A 119 8.66 -9.92 -12.59
CA LEU A 119 8.66 -8.67 -11.80
C LEU A 119 9.63 -7.65 -12.38
N LEU A 120 10.84 -8.06 -12.74
CA LEU A 120 11.90 -7.17 -13.18
C LEU A 120 11.54 -6.35 -14.45
N PRO A 121 11.07 -6.94 -15.57
CA PRO A 121 10.68 -6.17 -16.74
C PRO A 121 9.46 -5.28 -16.49
N PHE A 122 8.49 -5.74 -15.70
CA PHE A 122 7.33 -4.92 -15.34
C PHE A 122 7.73 -3.71 -14.48
N LYS A 123 8.58 -3.91 -13.47
CA LYS A 123 9.16 -2.83 -12.66
C LYS A 123 9.91 -1.81 -13.52
N ALA A 124 10.68 -2.27 -14.51
CA ALA A 124 11.42 -1.41 -15.44
C ALA A 124 10.47 -0.60 -16.34
N ARG A 125 9.41 -1.24 -16.88
CA ARG A 125 8.34 -0.58 -17.63
C ARG A 125 7.72 0.56 -16.85
N MET A 126 7.40 0.33 -15.58
CA MET A 126 6.77 1.30 -14.69
C MET A 126 7.75 2.34 -14.10
N GLY A 127 9.04 2.24 -14.39
CA GLY A 127 10.06 3.18 -13.88
C GLY A 127 10.25 3.17 -12.36
N TRP A 128 9.81 2.11 -11.68
CA TRP A 128 9.89 2.03 -10.21
C TRP A 128 11.28 1.66 -9.70
N THR A 129 11.70 2.30 -8.61
CA THR A 129 12.95 2.00 -7.90
C THR A 129 12.72 1.24 -6.58
N VAL A 130 11.48 1.00 -6.21
CA VAL A 130 11.09 0.27 -4.99
C VAL A 130 11.73 -1.12 -4.98
N PRO A 131 12.33 -1.59 -3.86
CA PRO A 131 12.73 -2.99 -3.71
C PRO A 131 11.53 -3.90 -3.92
N TRP A 132 11.66 -4.91 -4.76
CA TRP A 132 10.57 -5.81 -5.10
C TRP A 132 11.05 -7.25 -5.14
N TYR A 133 10.33 -8.13 -4.45
CA TYR A 133 10.70 -9.52 -4.26
C TYR A 133 9.57 -10.46 -4.71
N SER A 134 9.95 -11.62 -5.19
CA SER A 134 9.04 -12.71 -5.51
C SER A 134 8.91 -13.65 -4.31
N SER A 135 7.70 -14.02 -3.98
CA SER A 135 7.36 -15.06 -3.00
C SER A 135 6.84 -16.35 -3.66
N CYS A 136 7.11 -16.56 -4.95
CA CYS A 136 6.54 -17.68 -5.72
C CYS A 136 6.89 -19.08 -5.17
N HIS A 137 7.95 -19.18 -4.36
CA HIS A 137 8.40 -20.40 -3.71
C HIS A 137 8.34 -20.32 -2.17
N SER A 138 7.49 -19.45 -1.64
CA SER A 138 7.35 -19.19 -0.21
C SER A 138 5.89 -19.09 0.18
N ASP A 139 5.54 -19.54 1.37
CA ASP A 139 4.19 -19.38 1.93
C ASP A 139 3.91 -17.96 2.47
N PHE A 140 4.86 -17.04 2.31
CA PHE A 140 4.78 -15.67 2.83
C PHE A 140 3.43 -14.97 2.54
N ASN A 141 2.95 -14.99 1.29
CA ASN A 141 1.69 -14.33 0.96
C ASN A 141 0.46 -15.00 1.60
N ARG A 142 0.54 -16.32 1.85
CA ARG A 142 -0.54 -17.05 2.52
C ARG A 142 -0.54 -16.78 4.02
N ASP A 143 0.60 -16.86 4.67
CA ASP A 143 0.75 -16.68 6.11
C ASP A 143 0.41 -15.25 6.56
N PHE A 144 0.66 -14.27 5.68
CA PHE A 144 0.24 -12.88 5.89
C PHE A 144 -1.07 -12.53 5.14
N GLU A 145 -1.93 -13.51 4.90
CA GLU A 145 -3.29 -13.35 4.38
C GLU A 145 -3.41 -12.54 3.07
N ALA A 146 -2.33 -12.36 2.33
CA ALA A 146 -2.36 -11.72 1.01
C ALA A 146 -2.77 -12.69 -0.11
N THR A 147 -2.79 -14.00 0.19
CA THR A 147 -3.41 -15.04 -0.62
C THR A 147 -4.39 -15.79 0.28
N VAL A 148 -5.66 -15.76 -0.09
CA VAL A 148 -6.76 -16.34 0.67
C VAL A 148 -7.56 -17.34 -0.17
N ASP A 149 -8.19 -18.30 0.49
CA ASP A 149 -9.18 -19.17 -0.17
C ASP A 149 -10.52 -18.42 -0.25
N ARG A 150 -11.04 -18.27 -1.47
CA ARG A 150 -12.38 -17.76 -1.74
C ARG A 150 -13.15 -18.83 -2.52
N ASP A 151 -14.07 -19.49 -1.84
CA ASP A 151 -14.93 -20.52 -2.43
C ASP A 151 -14.16 -21.68 -3.10
N GLY A 152 -13.04 -22.11 -2.50
CA GLY A 152 -12.20 -23.20 -3.02
C GLY A 152 -11.19 -22.78 -4.10
N ALA A 153 -11.07 -21.47 -4.38
CA ALA A 153 -10.06 -20.91 -5.27
C ALA A 153 -9.12 -19.95 -4.51
N LEU A 154 -7.83 -20.06 -4.79
CA LEU A 154 -6.85 -19.11 -4.24
C LEU A 154 -7.01 -17.77 -4.93
N ALA A 155 -7.17 -16.71 -4.15
CA ALA A 155 -7.29 -15.33 -4.61
C ALA A 155 -6.25 -14.46 -3.92
N GLU A 156 -5.56 -13.61 -4.69
CA GLU A 156 -4.73 -12.55 -4.13
C GLU A 156 -5.59 -11.39 -3.64
N ARG A 157 -5.13 -10.73 -2.60
CA ARG A 157 -5.67 -9.45 -2.12
C ARG A 157 -4.54 -8.45 -1.85
N PRO A 158 -4.74 -7.17 -2.17
CA PRO A 158 -3.73 -6.16 -1.91
C PRO A 158 -3.67 -5.88 -0.41
N GLY A 159 -2.48 -5.63 0.10
CA GLY A 159 -2.31 -5.35 1.53
C GLY A 159 -1.00 -4.66 1.84
N LEU A 160 -0.92 -4.17 3.07
CA LEU A 160 0.32 -3.76 3.71
C LEU A 160 0.49 -4.55 4.99
N SER A 161 1.67 -5.14 5.20
CA SER A 161 2.08 -5.72 6.48
C SER A 161 3.25 -4.95 7.05
N CYS A 162 3.19 -4.69 8.35
CA CYS A 162 4.21 -3.94 9.08
C CYS A 162 4.94 -4.87 10.04
N PHE A 163 6.25 -4.75 10.07
CA PHE A 163 7.13 -5.56 10.90
C PHE A 163 8.09 -4.67 11.69
N LEU A 164 8.49 -5.18 12.85
CA LEU A 164 9.54 -4.65 13.70
C LEU A 164 10.62 -5.72 13.87
N ARG A 165 11.88 -5.32 13.92
CA ARG A 165 12.96 -6.24 14.32
C ARG A 165 13.63 -5.77 15.61
N ASP A 166 14.07 -6.76 16.40
CA ASP A 166 14.93 -6.60 17.57
C ASP A 166 16.10 -7.59 17.43
N GLY A 167 17.26 -7.11 17.00
CA GLY A 167 18.35 -7.96 16.55
C GLY A 167 17.94 -8.80 15.34
N ASP A 168 17.98 -10.11 15.48
CA ASP A 168 17.59 -11.08 14.44
C ASP A 168 16.13 -11.56 14.59
N ARG A 169 15.41 -11.12 15.63
CA ARG A 169 14.01 -11.46 15.84
C ARG A 169 13.12 -10.50 15.07
N ILE A 170 12.10 -11.05 14.42
CA ILE A 170 11.12 -10.30 13.63
C ILE A 170 9.76 -10.43 14.31
N PHE A 171 9.02 -9.33 14.35
CA PHE A 171 7.67 -9.28 14.88
C PHE A 171 6.72 -8.68 13.86
N HIS A 172 5.61 -9.37 13.59
CA HIS A 172 4.48 -8.81 12.84
C HIS A 172 3.67 -7.92 13.77
N THR A 173 3.49 -6.67 13.40
CA THR A 173 2.87 -5.64 14.27
C THR A 173 1.50 -5.19 13.78
N TYR A 174 1.27 -5.21 12.46
CA TYR A 174 0.00 -4.74 11.88
C TYR A 174 -0.14 -5.20 10.42
N SER A 175 -1.38 -5.43 10.00
CA SER A 175 -1.71 -5.56 8.58
C SER A 175 -3.01 -4.84 8.24
N VAL A 176 -3.11 -4.42 6.98
CA VAL A 176 -4.32 -3.82 6.41
C VAL A 176 -4.46 -4.26 4.96
N TYR A 177 -5.71 -4.49 4.50
CA TYR A 177 -5.98 -5.10 3.21
C TYR A 177 -7.14 -4.42 2.48
N ASP A 178 -7.23 -4.68 1.19
CA ASP A 178 -8.35 -4.32 0.31
C ASP A 178 -8.67 -2.81 0.35
N ASP A 179 -9.94 -2.44 0.43
CA ASP A 179 -10.42 -1.04 0.37
C ASP A 179 -9.84 -0.15 1.50
N ALA A 180 -9.34 -0.73 2.58
CA ALA A 180 -8.71 0.04 3.66
C ALA A 180 -7.38 0.71 3.24
N LEU A 181 -6.77 0.24 2.13
CA LEU A 181 -5.60 0.89 1.52
C LEU A 181 -5.93 2.24 0.91
N ASP A 182 -7.16 2.46 0.45
CA ASP A 182 -7.59 3.72 -0.16
C ASP A 182 -7.41 4.92 0.79
N GLY A 183 -7.58 4.69 2.09
CA GLY A 183 -7.38 5.71 3.11
C GLY A 183 -5.91 6.09 3.37
N ILE A 184 -4.96 5.32 2.80
CA ILE A 184 -3.51 5.52 2.96
C ILE A 184 -2.91 6.21 1.74
N GLY A 185 -3.51 6.02 0.55
CA GLY A 185 -3.02 6.59 -0.71
C GLY A 185 -3.28 8.09 -0.84
N ALA A 186 -2.36 8.82 -1.46
CA ALA A 186 -2.49 10.26 -1.70
C ALA A 186 -3.56 10.59 -2.75
N LEU A 187 -3.78 9.73 -3.75
CA LEU A 187 -4.76 9.96 -4.83
C LEU A 187 -6.18 10.16 -4.27
N SER A 188 -6.63 9.24 -3.44
CA SER A 188 -7.95 9.30 -2.81
C SER A 188 -8.11 10.57 -1.98
N GLY A 189 -7.08 10.92 -1.20
CA GLY A 189 -7.09 12.14 -0.40
C GLY A 189 -7.18 13.42 -1.24
N LEU A 190 -6.46 13.48 -2.37
CA LEU A 190 -6.51 14.63 -3.29
C LEU A 190 -7.87 14.76 -3.98
N LEU A 191 -8.45 13.64 -4.44
CA LEU A 191 -9.76 13.64 -5.08
C LEU A 191 -10.87 14.06 -4.11
N ASP A 192 -10.80 13.64 -2.84
CA ASP A 192 -11.75 14.03 -1.80
C ASP A 192 -11.76 15.55 -1.52
N LEU A 193 -10.70 16.28 -1.88
CA LEU A 193 -10.64 17.74 -1.78
C LEU A 193 -11.32 18.45 -2.97
N THR A 194 -11.59 17.72 -4.06
CA THR A 194 -12.19 18.31 -5.27
C THR A 194 -13.70 18.37 -5.16
N ALA A 195 -14.31 19.29 -5.92
CA ALA A 195 -15.78 19.45 -5.91
C ALA A 195 -16.54 18.24 -6.47
N LEU A 196 -15.89 17.41 -7.30
CA LEU A 196 -16.48 16.20 -7.90
C LEU A 196 -16.13 14.93 -7.14
N GLY A 197 -15.17 15.00 -6.20
CA GLY A 197 -14.74 13.88 -5.39
C GLY A 197 -14.08 12.76 -6.21
N ARG A 198 -14.20 11.54 -5.72
CA ARG A 198 -13.73 10.30 -6.38
C ARG A 198 -14.69 9.87 -7.49
N HIS A 199 -15.07 10.80 -8.36
CA HIS A 199 -16.08 10.53 -9.37
C HIS A 199 -15.60 9.39 -10.28
N PRO A 200 -16.32 8.27 -10.38
CA PRO A 200 -16.01 7.27 -11.37
C PRO A 200 -16.29 7.86 -12.75
N HIS A 201 -15.26 8.14 -13.53
CA HIS A 201 -15.46 8.37 -14.95
C HIS A 201 -16.14 7.13 -15.54
N ARG A 202 -17.14 7.35 -16.40
CA ARG A 202 -17.91 6.28 -17.04
C ARG A 202 -16.95 5.26 -17.65
N GLY A 203 -16.86 4.06 -17.03
CA GLY A 203 -16.09 2.93 -17.53
C GLY A 203 -14.61 2.87 -17.08
N ASP A 204 -14.10 3.83 -16.31
CA ASP A 204 -12.68 3.82 -15.93
C ASP A 204 -12.44 2.95 -14.72
N ARG A 205 -12.04 1.71 -15.00
CA ARG A 205 -11.19 0.96 -14.09
C ARG A 205 -9.83 1.64 -14.03
N LEU A 206 -9.16 1.62 -12.88
CA LEU A 206 -7.75 2.01 -12.80
C LEU A 206 -6.95 1.24 -13.86
N ARG A 207 -6.09 1.95 -14.57
CA ARG A 207 -5.12 1.42 -15.54
C ARG A 207 -3.71 1.60 -14.99
N LEU A 208 -2.73 0.99 -15.62
CA LEU A 208 -1.35 1.33 -15.38
C LEU A 208 -1.10 2.77 -15.85
N HIS A 209 -0.21 3.50 -15.18
CA HIS A 209 -0.04 4.94 -15.44
C HIS A 209 0.41 5.24 -16.88
N ASP A 210 1.05 4.28 -17.56
CA ASP A 210 1.48 4.39 -18.96
C ASP A 210 0.38 4.00 -20.00
N GLU A 211 -0.80 3.61 -19.53
CA GLU A 211 -1.94 3.21 -20.36
C GLU A 211 -3.05 4.28 -20.42
N TYR A 212 -2.89 5.41 -19.73
CA TYR A 212 -3.78 6.55 -19.89
C TYR A 212 -3.42 7.34 -21.14
N ASP A 213 -4.45 7.71 -21.91
CA ASP A 213 -4.28 8.62 -23.04
C ASP A 213 -3.89 10.01 -22.51
N HIS A 214 -2.79 10.56 -23.01
CA HIS A 214 -2.27 11.90 -22.66
C HIS A 214 -2.72 12.94 -23.67
#